data_9eebd6d8e47c5916c5fbe4c07c5dd444
#
_entry.id   9eebd6d8e47c5916c5fbe4c07c5dd444
#
_cell.length_a   1.000
_cell.length_b   1.000
_cell.length_c   1.000
_cell.angle_alpha   90.00
_cell.angle_beta   90.00
_cell.angle_gamma   90.00
#
_symmetry.space_group_name_H-M   'P 1'
#
loop_
_entity.id
_entity.type
_entity.pdbx_description
1 polymer ?
#
loop_
_entity_poly.entity_id
_entity_poly.type
_entity_poly.pdbx_seq_one_letter_code
_entity_poly.pdbx_strand_id
1 'polypeptide(L)'
;MSRYLRYTLLTLLWVAVAAYIVFAASAVRRVRRTGTVGRLEIEVVDSSSQGHLVSAAMVRQWISHAGIKTLGTAVDAVDLTGIERLIARNGFVDKTVAYVSYGGTLHIEISQRKPLVRLLTDGMNAYVTADGYVFAAPRASSLYVPVVTGSYRPPFPASYVGSVREHIDLRLGEIDERIAELEREKYPLYRREMENDRNISALRRMRIKRQWWRLEGSREFDARVDALREKKAGLRRTYRYRAGVIREEIERIAGLQEAERRKQKKLEKSYEDYMKLLTFVETVEDDDFWRSEVVQITAKTTPSGALEVELTPRSGRFAVLFGRLEDVERKFDKLLRFYRSGLSSIGWSEYRTIDIRYNDQVVCKK
;
A
#
# COMPACT_ATOMS: atom_id res chain seq x y z
N MET A 1 -35.68 -35.12 55.54
CA MET A 1 -34.87 -35.60 54.39
C MET A 1 -33.41 -35.54 54.74
N SER A 2 -32.69 -36.67 54.83
CA SER A 2 -31.30 -36.71 55.17
C SER A 2 -30.45 -35.96 54.15
N ARG A 3 -29.34 -35.28 54.58
CA ARG A 3 -28.43 -34.53 53.70
C ARG A 3 -27.92 -35.43 52.52
N TYR A 4 -27.73 -36.69 52.74
CA TYR A 4 -27.31 -37.69 51.74
C TYR A 4 -28.36 -37.83 50.63
N LEU A 5 -29.67 -37.83 50.91
CA LEU A 5 -30.75 -37.95 49.93
C LEU A 5 -30.80 -36.73 48.98
N ARG A 6 -30.45 -35.52 49.51
CA ARG A 6 -30.37 -34.32 48.67
C ARG A 6 -29.17 -34.36 47.73
N TYR A 7 -28.03 -34.84 48.17
CA TYR A 7 -26.84 -34.95 47.29
C TYR A 7 -27.04 -36.03 46.23
N THR A 8 -27.63 -37.15 46.54
CA THR A 8 -27.92 -38.20 45.54
C THR A 8 -28.95 -37.75 44.52
N LEU A 9 -29.97 -36.99 44.90
CA LEU A 9 -30.94 -36.38 43.99
C LEU A 9 -30.28 -35.32 43.09
N LEU A 10 -29.39 -34.53 43.61
CA LEU A 10 -28.65 -33.49 42.87
C LEU A 10 -27.68 -34.11 41.85
N THR A 11 -26.99 -35.18 42.23
CA THR A 11 -26.07 -35.92 41.28
C THR A 11 -26.88 -36.59 40.19
N LEU A 12 -28.04 -37.19 40.50
CA LEU A 12 -28.91 -37.80 39.50
C LEU A 12 -29.50 -36.75 38.53
N LEU A 13 -29.86 -35.57 39.03
CA LEU A 13 -30.26 -34.43 38.18
C LEU A 13 -29.16 -34.01 37.20
N TRP A 14 -27.93 -33.87 37.69
CA TRP A 14 -26.81 -33.48 36.83
C TRP A 14 -26.44 -34.55 35.78
N VAL A 15 -26.55 -35.84 36.14
CA VAL A 15 -26.37 -36.94 35.20
C VAL A 15 -27.47 -36.92 34.14
N ALA A 16 -28.72 -36.65 34.51
CA ALA A 16 -29.83 -36.54 33.58
C ALA A 16 -29.63 -35.35 32.61
N VAL A 17 -29.19 -34.17 33.13
CA VAL A 17 -28.87 -33.00 32.31
C VAL A 17 -27.73 -33.29 31.35
N ALA A 18 -26.64 -33.92 31.81
CA ALA A 18 -25.51 -34.28 30.97
C ALA A 18 -25.95 -35.29 29.87
N ALA A 19 -26.72 -36.30 30.21
CA ALA A 19 -27.28 -37.26 29.25
C ALA A 19 -28.18 -36.57 28.21
N TYR A 20 -29.04 -35.64 28.64
CA TYR A 20 -29.86 -34.83 27.73
C TYR A 20 -29.02 -33.98 26.78
N ILE A 21 -27.95 -33.33 27.27
CA ILE A 21 -27.04 -32.52 26.43
C ILE A 21 -26.34 -33.43 25.38
N VAL A 22 -25.87 -34.60 25.80
CA VAL A 22 -25.22 -35.56 24.88
C VAL A 22 -26.24 -36.06 23.84
N PHE A 23 -27.46 -36.40 24.28
CA PHE A 23 -28.53 -36.82 23.38
C PHE A 23 -28.92 -35.70 22.39
N ALA A 24 -29.14 -34.49 22.87
CA ALA A 24 -29.44 -33.35 22.02
C ALA A 24 -28.32 -33.06 21.02
N ALA A 25 -27.05 -33.05 21.47
CA ALA A 25 -25.89 -32.90 20.60
C ALA A 25 -25.80 -34.03 19.53
N SER A 26 -26.09 -35.27 19.91
CA SER A 26 -26.09 -36.38 18.97
C SER A 26 -27.24 -36.32 17.94
N ALA A 27 -28.42 -35.88 18.36
CA ALA A 27 -29.55 -35.64 17.48
C ALA A 27 -29.27 -34.54 16.46
N VAL A 28 -28.70 -33.42 16.91
CA VAL A 28 -28.27 -32.31 16.02
C VAL A 28 -27.22 -32.79 15.02
N ARG A 29 -26.21 -33.55 15.46
CA ARG A 29 -25.19 -34.11 14.57
C ARG A 29 -25.81 -35.07 13.53
N ARG A 30 -26.79 -35.87 13.92
CA ARG A 30 -27.46 -36.81 13.01
C ARG A 30 -28.25 -36.07 11.93
N VAL A 31 -28.99 -35.00 12.29
CA VAL A 31 -29.71 -34.15 11.33
C VAL A 31 -28.77 -33.46 10.38
N ARG A 32 -27.62 -32.96 10.86
CA ARG A 32 -26.58 -32.38 9.99
C ARG A 32 -26.00 -33.36 8.99
N ARG A 33 -25.75 -34.59 9.39
CA ARG A 33 -25.18 -35.64 8.50
C ARG A 33 -26.13 -36.15 7.45
N THR A 34 -27.42 -36.15 7.69
CA THR A 34 -28.44 -36.65 6.75
C THR A 34 -29.08 -35.55 5.92
N GLY A 35 -28.91 -34.28 6.31
CA GLY A 35 -29.43 -33.15 5.56
C GLY A 35 -28.61 -32.84 4.31
N THR A 36 -29.29 -32.63 3.19
CA THR A 36 -28.70 -32.14 1.94
C THR A 36 -29.10 -30.69 1.71
N VAL A 37 -28.23 -29.94 1.00
CA VAL A 37 -28.56 -28.56 0.60
C VAL A 37 -29.64 -28.60 -0.48
N GLY A 38 -30.84 -28.15 -0.11
CA GLY A 38 -32.01 -28.12 -1.00
C GLY A 38 -32.20 -26.80 -1.74
N ARG A 39 -31.69 -25.68 -1.19
CA ARG A 39 -31.86 -24.34 -1.74
C ARG A 39 -30.59 -23.52 -1.61
N LEU A 40 -30.37 -22.63 -2.58
CA LEU A 40 -29.28 -21.65 -2.57
C LEU A 40 -29.88 -20.24 -2.61
N GLU A 41 -29.67 -19.48 -1.54
CA GLU A 41 -30.04 -18.07 -1.43
C GLU A 41 -28.79 -17.21 -1.42
N ILE A 42 -28.78 -16.21 -2.31
CA ILE A 42 -27.68 -15.27 -2.44
C ILE A 42 -28.24 -13.88 -2.24
N GLU A 43 -27.77 -13.21 -1.21
CA GLU A 43 -28.18 -11.87 -0.85
C GLU A 43 -26.98 -10.91 -0.97
N VAL A 44 -27.20 -9.79 -1.68
CA VAL A 44 -26.26 -8.66 -1.69
C VAL A 44 -26.76 -7.64 -0.69
N VAL A 45 -26.08 -7.57 0.46
CA VAL A 45 -26.52 -6.84 1.66
C VAL A 45 -26.45 -5.31 1.50
N ASP A 46 -25.66 -4.81 0.54
CA ASP A 46 -25.47 -3.39 0.33
C ASP A 46 -26.43 -2.81 -0.72
N SER A 47 -27.37 -2.00 -0.24
CA SER A 47 -28.17 -1.11 -1.06
C SER A 47 -27.46 0.24 -1.20
N SER A 48 -26.33 0.32 -1.93
CA SER A 48 -25.76 1.62 -2.22
C SER A 48 -26.59 2.33 -3.32
N SER A 49 -26.85 3.62 -3.12
CA SER A 49 -27.48 4.48 -4.14
C SER A 49 -26.65 4.57 -5.45
N GLN A 50 -25.42 4.08 -5.43
CA GLN A 50 -24.44 4.10 -6.54
C GLN A 50 -24.67 2.98 -7.58
N GLY A 51 -25.46 1.95 -7.25
CA GLY A 51 -25.72 0.78 -8.10
C GLY A 51 -25.00 -0.50 -7.61
N HIS A 52 -25.25 -1.60 -8.33
CA HIS A 52 -24.72 -2.91 -7.96
C HIS A 52 -23.69 -3.41 -8.97
N LEU A 53 -22.51 -3.82 -8.47
CA LEU A 53 -21.47 -4.49 -9.26
C LEU A 53 -21.62 -6.02 -9.20
N VAL A 54 -22.23 -6.54 -8.13
CA VAL A 54 -22.43 -7.96 -7.89
C VAL A 54 -23.92 -8.27 -7.97
N SER A 55 -24.27 -9.31 -8.72
CA SER A 55 -25.62 -9.85 -8.73
C SER A 55 -25.64 -11.33 -8.33
N ALA A 56 -26.75 -11.79 -7.78
CA ALA A 56 -26.94 -13.21 -7.45
C ALA A 56 -26.69 -14.14 -8.63
N ALA A 57 -26.99 -13.70 -9.87
CA ALA A 57 -26.74 -14.46 -11.09
C ALA A 57 -25.24 -14.63 -11.35
N MET A 58 -24.45 -13.56 -11.19
CA MET A 58 -22.98 -13.61 -11.34
C MET A 58 -22.36 -14.55 -10.34
N VAL A 59 -22.79 -14.50 -9.08
CA VAL A 59 -22.27 -15.37 -8.01
C VAL A 59 -22.58 -16.84 -8.31
N ARG A 60 -23.80 -17.16 -8.76
CA ARG A 60 -24.14 -18.52 -9.22
C ARG A 60 -23.24 -18.99 -10.35
N GLN A 61 -22.95 -18.10 -11.31
CA GLN A 61 -22.04 -18.40 -12.41
C GLN A 61 -20.61 -18.67 -11.93
N TRP A 62 -20.08 -17.90 -10.99
CA TRP A 62 -18.74 -18.14 -10.43
C TRP A 62 -18.64 -19.48 -9.73
N ILE A 63 -19.64 -19.82 -8.90
CA ILE A 63 -19.70 -21.12 -8.20
C ILE A 63 -19.78 -22.27 -9.20
N SER A 64 -20.60 -22.14 -10.25
CA SER A 64 -20.74 -23.17 -11.27
C SER A 64 -19.49 -23.35 -12.11
N HIS A 65 -18.82 -22.26 -12.51
CA HIS A 65 -17.55 -22.32 -13.26
C HIS A 65 -16.40 -22.91 -12.43
N ALA A 66 -16.41 -22.71 -11.11
CA ALA A 66 -15.44 -23.34 -10.21
C ALA A 66 -15.70 -24.84 -9.97
N GLY A 67 -16.81 -25.37 -10.48
CA GLY A 67 -17.18 -26.78 -10.29
C GLY A 67 -17.60 -27.16 -8.86
N ILE A 68 -17.89 -26.16 -8.02
CA ILE A 68 -18.29 -26.38 -6.63
C ILE A 68 -19.77 -26.86 -6.62
N LYS A 69 -19.99 -28.12 -6.21
CA LYS A 69 -21.32 -28.66 -6.04
C LYS A 69 -21.93 -28.11 -4.75
N THR A 70 -23.04 -27.42 -4.86
CA THR A 70 -23.78 -26.85 -3.72
C THR A 70 -25.08 -27.63 -3.48
N LEU A 71 -25.97 -27.61 -4.46
CA LEU A 71 -27.28 -28.28 -4.35
C LEU A 71 -27.17 -29.81 -4.36
N GLY A 72 -27.93 -30.46 -3.50
CA GLY A 72 -27.91 -31.93 -3.37
C GLY A 72 -26.71 -32.49 -2.62
N THR A 73 -25.74 -31.65 -2.21
CA THR A 73 -24.58 -32.08 -1.42
C THR A 73 -24.94 -32.15 0.06
N ALA A 74 -24.38 -33.11 0.79
CA ALA A 74 -24.56 -33.20 2.24
C ALA A 74 -24.03 -31.93 2.90
N VAL A 75 -24.77 -31.41 3.91
CA VAL A 75 -24.42 -30.15 4.58
C VAL A 75 -22.97 -30.13 5.08
N ASP A 76 -22.49 -31.23 5.64
CA ASP A 76 -21.12 -31.36 6.16
C ASP A 76 -20.06 -31.46 5.04
N ALA A 77 -20.46 -31.70 3.80
CA ALA A 77 -19.56 -31.87 2.65
C ALA A 77 -19.47 -30.60 1.78
N VAL A 78 -20.22 -29.55 2.09
CA VAL A 78 -20.14 -28.26 1.38
C VAL A 78 -18.90 -27.53 1.83
N ASP A 79 -18.03 -27.18 0.88
CA ASP A 79 -16.84 -26.33 1.14
C ASP A 79 -17.23 -24.85 1.21
N LEU A 80 -17.78 -24.45 2.37
CA LEU A 80 -18.18 -23.05 2.64
C LEU A 80 -17.00 -22.10 2.51
N THR A 81 -15.84 -22.46 3.07
CA THR A 81 -14.63 -21.64 3.01
C THR A 81 -14.10 -21.50 1.59
N GLY A 82 -14.23 -22.55 0.77
CA GLY A 82 -13.90 -22.50 -0.66
C GLY A 82 -14.80 -21.55 -1.42
N ILE A 83 -16.11 -21.55 -1.12
CA ILE A 83 -17.09 -20.63 -1.71
C ILE A 83 -16.76 -19.18 -1.32
N GLU A 84 -16.51 -18.90 -0.03
CA GLU A 84 -16.14 -17.56 0.45
C GLU A 84 -14.87 -17.06 -0.23
N ARG A 85 -13.82 -17.89 -0.28
CA ARG A 85 -12.56 -17.55 -0.95
C ARG A 85 -12.72 -17.31 -2.46
N LEU A 86 -13.56 -18.10 -3.13
CA LEU A 86 -13.84 -17.93 -4.55
C LEU A 86 -14.49 -16.57 -4.83
N ILE A 87 -15.49 -16.21 -4.04
CA ILE A 87 -16.24 -14.97 -4.20
C ILE A 87 -15.36 -13.76 -3.82
N ALA A 88 -14.60 -13.84 -2.72
CA ALA A 88 -13.71 -12.80 -2.24
C ALA A 88 -12.53 -12.48 -3.19
N ARG A 89 -12.19 -13.37 -4.15
CA ARG A 89 -11.21 -13.09 -5.21
C ARG A 89 -11.64 -11.98 -6.17
N ASN A 90 -12.93 -11.69 -6.24
CA ASN A 90 -13.42 -10.61 -7.08
C ASN A 90 -13.24 -9.26 -6.35
N GLY A 91 -12.43 -8.38 -6.91
CA GLY A 91 -12.00 -7.13 -6.28
C GLY A 91 -13.12 -6.21 -5.81
N PHE A 92 -14.34 -6.34 -6.36
CA PHE A 92 -15.52 -5.56 -5.94
C PHE A 92 -16.29 -6.17 -4.75
N VAL A 93 -15.89 -7.34 -4.25
CA VAL A 93 -16.45 -7.95 -3.04
C VAL A 93 -15.63 -7.52 -1.82
N ASP A 94 -16.30 -6.98 -0.81
CA ASP A 94 -15.66 -6.60 0.45
C ASP A 94 -15.65 -7.76 1.43
N LYS A 95 -16.85 -8.31 1.71
CA LYS A 95 -17.03 -9.43 2.62
C LYS A 95 -17.98 -10.46 2.01
N THR A 96 -17.73 -11.72 2.33
CA THR A 96 -18.60 -12.83 1.98
C THR A 96 -18.75 -13.71 3.20
N VAL A 97 -19.98 -14.07 3.52
CA VAL A 97 -20.29 -15.04 4.56
C VAL A 97 -21.18 -16.11 3.94
N ALA A 98 -20.75 -17.36 4.04
CA ALA A 98 -21.52 -18.51 3.59
C ALA A 98 -21.86 -19.43 4.77
N TYR A 99 -23.14 -19.74 4.94
CA TYR A 99 -23.60 -20.66 5.99
C TYR A 99 -24.80 -21.47 5.53
N VAL A 100 -24.98 -22.64 6.13
CA VAL A 100 -26.15 -23.47 5.87
C VAL A 100 -27.09 -23.38 7.06
N SER A 101 -28.33 -22.96 6.79
CA SER A 101 -29.38 -22.92 7.82
C SER A 101 -29.87 -24.34 8.17
N TYR A 102 -30.57 -24.45 9.32
CA TYR A 102 -31.11 -25.73 9.80
C TYR A 102 -32.06 -26.40 8.79
N GLY A 103 -32.74 -25.61 7.97
CA GLY A 103 -33.63 -26.09 6.89
C GLY A 103 -32.94 -26.58 5.62
N GLY A 104 -31.58 -26.66 5.58
CA GLY A 104 -30.85 -27.09 4.42
C GLY A 104 -30.74 -26.03 3.31
N THR A 105 -30.91 -24.75 3.64
CA THR A 105 -30.67 -23.64 2.70
C THR A 105 -29.25 -23.13 2.87
N LEU A 106 -28.48 -23.08 1.79
CA LEU A 106 -27.19 -22.42 1.73
C LEU A 106 -27.40 -20.92 1.49
N HIS A 107 -27.10 -20.13 2.50
CA HIS A 107 -27.10 -18.66 2.42
C HIS A 107 -25.72 -18.15 2.08
N ILE A 108 -25.64 -17.21 1.15
CA ILE A 108 -24.42 -16.51 0.79
C ILE A 108 -24.73 -15.01 0.87
N GLU A 109 -24.22 -14.35 1.88
CA GLU A 109 -24.34 -12.92 2.08
C GLU A 109 -23.08 -12.23 1.55
N ILE A 110 -23.25 -11.22 0.72
CA ILE A 110 -22.15 -10.54 0.04
C ILE A 110 -22.29 -9.06 0.30
N SER A 111 -21.24 -8.46 0.85
CA SER A 111 -21.06 -7.01 0.91
C SER A 111 -20.15 -6.57 -0.23
N GLN A 112 -20.61 -5.64 -1.05
CA GLN A 112 -19.77 -5.07 -2.12
C GLN A 112 -19.00 -3.86 -1.63
N ARG A 113 -17.81 -3.64 -2.21
CA ARG A 113 -17.02 -2.43 -1.95
C ARG A 113 -17.73 -1.19 -2.47
N LYS A 114 -17.63 -0.11 -1.69
CA LYS A 114 -18.16 1.21 -2.06
C LYS A 114 -17.03 2.06 -2.62
N PRO A 115 -16.92 2.24 -3.93
CA PRO A 115 -15.90 3.11 -4.48
C PRO A 115 -16.22 4.57 -4.20
N LEU A 116 -15.16 5.33 -3.90
CA LEU A 116 -15.21 6.78 -3.78
C LEU A 116 -15.03 7.45 -5.16
N VAL A 117 -14.18 6.88 -6.00
CA VAL A 117 -13.77 7.50 -7.26
C VAL A 117 -13.45 6.44 -8.32
N ARG A 118 -13.63 6.81 -9.59
CA ARG A 118 -13.16 6.06 -10.74
C ARG A 118 -11.96 6.76 -11.35
N LEU A 119 -10.82 6.09 -11.42
CA LEU A 119 -9.62 6.56 -12.09
C LEU A 119 -9.67 6.12 -13.56
N LEU A 120 -9.65 7.10 -14.47
CA LEU A 120 -9.60 6.89 -15.90
C LEU A 120 -8.40 7.66 -16.46
N THR A 121 -7.20 7.10 -16.27
CA THR A 121 -5.93 7.76 -16.62
C THR A 121 -5.00 6.78 -17.33
N ASP A 122 -4.26 7.22 -18.34
CA ASP A 122 -3.19 6.49 -19.05
C ASP A 122 -3.38 4.96 -19.16
N GLY A 123 -4.53 4.53 -19.68
CA GLY A 123 -4.86 3.11 -19.86
C GLY A 123 -5.36 2.40 -18.60
N MET A 124 -5.48 3.09 -17.48
CA MET A 124 -6.09 2.60 -16.27
C MET A 124 -7.59 2.91 -16.25
N ASN A 125 -8.39 1.92 -15.90
CA ASN A 125 -9.82 2.05 -15.63
C ASN A 125 -10.16 1.24 -14.39
N ALA A 126 -10.07 1.90 -13.24
CA ALA A 126 -10.21 1.26 -11.94
C ALA A 126 -11.09 2.09 -11.01
N TYR A 127 -11.78 1.42 -10.11
CA TYR A 127 -12.44 2.02 -8.97
C TYR A 127 -11.51 2.03 -7.76
N VAL A 128 -11.63 3.06 -6.94
CA VAL A 128 -10.89 3.21 -5.71
C VAL A 128 -11.86 3.52 -4.58
N THR A 129 -11.71 2.83 -3.46
CA THR A 129 -12.47 3.09 -2.23
C THR A 129 -11.82 4.19 -1.39
N ALA A 130 -12.51 4.73 -0.40
CA ALA A 130 -11.97 5.77 0.49
C ALA A 130 -10.74 5.30 1.29
N ASP A 131 -10.66 4.01 1.62
CA ASP A 131 -9.51 3.38 2.29
C ASP A 131 -8.34 3.08 1.33
N GLY A 132 -8.45 3.43 0.04
CA GLY A 132 -7.40 3.25 -0.95
C GLY A 132 -7.30 1.85 -1.52
N TYR A 133 -8.36 1.03 -1.44
CA TYR A 133 -8.41 -0.24 -2.15
C TYR A 133 -8.77 -0.03 -3.61
N VAL A 134 -8.01 -0.65 -4.52
CA VAL A 134 -8.19 -0.53 -5.99
C VAL A 134 -8.73 -1.82 -6.57
N PHE A 135 -9.69 -1.69 -7.47
CA PHE A 135 -10.21 -2.82 -8.27
C PHE A 135 -10.59 -2.39 -9.68
N ALA A 136 -10.49 -3.32 -10.62
CA ALA A 136 -10.78 -3.02 -12.02
C ALA A 136 -12.26 -2.68 -12.23
N ALA A 137 -12.54 -1.64 -13.04
CA ALA A 137 -13.90 -1.30 -13.41
C ALA A 137 -14.44 -2.36 -14.40
N PRO A 138 -15.59 -3.00 -14.11
CA PRO A 138 -16.19 -3.94 -15.05
C PRO A 138 -16.64 -3.24 -16.32
N ARG A 139 -16.57 -3.96 -17.46
CA ARG A 139 -16.94 -3.38 -18.78
C ARG A 139 -18.45 -3.19 -18.94
N ALA A 140 -19.24 -4.02 -18.28
CA ALA A 140 -20.70 -4.10 -18.49
C ALA A 140 -21.51 -3.23 -17.53
N SER A 141 -20.91 -2.69 -16.46
CA SER A 141 -21.60 -1.89 -15.45
C SER A 141 -20.74 -0.69 -15.03
N SER A 142 -21.41 0.39 -14.67
CA SER A 142 -20.77 1.59 -14.17
C SER A 142 -21.50 2.06 -12.94
N LEU A 143 -20.74 2.44 -11.91
CA LEU A 143 -21.29 3.06 -10.70
C LEU A 143 -21.31 4.57 -10.87
N TYR A 144 -22.24 5.20 -10.16
CA TYR A 144 -22.33 6.65 -10.12
C TYR A 144 -21.35 7.18 -9.05
N VAL A 145 -20.14 7.46 -9.50
CA VAL A 145 -19.06 8.03 -8.69
C VAL A 145 -18.28 9.05 -9.51
N PRO A 146 -17.61 10.02 -8.88
CA PRO A 146 -16.72 10.97 -9.56
C PRO A 146 -15.68 10.27 -10.41
N VAL A 147 -15.35 10.89 -11.54
CA VAL A 147 -14.31 10.37 -12.44
C VAL A 147 -13.10 11.30 -12.41
N VAL A 148 -11.96 10.75 -12.09
CA VAL A 148 -10.66 11.42 -12.23
C VAL A 148 -10.03 10.99 -13.55
N THR A 149 -9.72 11.98 -14.39
CA THR A 149 -9.10 11.80 -15.71
C THR A 149 -7.74 12.48 -15.77
N GLY A 150 -7.04 12.37 -16.88
CA GLY A 150 -5.79 13.09 -17.16
C GLY A 150 -4.55 12.20 -17.18
N SER A 151 -3.38 12.80 -17.01
CA SER A 151 -2.07 12.12 -17.07
C SER A 151 -1.47 11.82 -15.67
N TYR A 152 -2.32 11.60 -14.70
CA TYR A 152 -1.91 11.21 -13.35
C TYR A 152 -1.34 9.79 -13.35
N ARG A 153 -0.22 9.60 -12.66
CA ARG A 153 0.45 8.32 -12.50
C ARG A 153 0.39 7.88 -11.03
N PRO A 154 -0.56 7.04 -10.66
CA PRO A 154 -0.66 6.53 -9.30
C PRO A 154 0.53 5.61 -8.94
N PRO A 155 0.78 5.36 -7.65
CA PRO A 155 1.92 4.56 -7.18
C PRO A 155 1.73 3.04 -7.34
N PHE A 156 0.92 2.61 -8.28
CA PHE A 156 0.64 1.20 -8.56
C PHE A 156 0.38 0.98 -10.06
N PRO A 157 0.60 -0.24 -10.58
CA PRO A 157 0.37 -0.54 -12.00
C PRO A 157 -1.11 -0.58 -12.37
N ALA A 158 -1.45 -0.36 -13.64
CA ALA A 158 -2.83 -0.30 -14.14
C ALA A 158 -3.64 -1.60 -13.91
N SER A 159 -2.98 -2.74 -13.79
CA SER A 159 -3.60 -4.04 -13.53
C SER A 159 -3.70 -4.40 -12.05
N TYR A 160 -3.30 -3.49 -11.15
CA TYR A 160 -3.29 -3.76 -9.73
C TYR A 160 -4.71 -3.87 -9.15
N VAL A 161 -4.90 -4.87 -8.28
CA VAL A 161 -6.11 -5.06 -7.49
C VAL A 161 -5.68 -5.35 -6.05
N GLY A 162 -6.13 -4.54 -5.10
CA GLY A 162 -5.77 -4.69 -3.70
C GLY A 162 -5.63 -3.37 -2.96
N SER A 163 -5.20 -3.44 -1.71
CA SER A 163 -4.88 -2.27 -0.88
C SER A 163 -3.59 -1.62 -1.38
N VAL A 164 -3.67 -0.34 -1.76
CA VAL A 164 -2.48 0.41 -2.20
C VAL A 164 -1.48 0.55 -1.06
N ARG A 165 -1.96 0.67 0.17
CA ARG A 165 -1.09 0.73 1.35
C ARG A 165 -0.21 -0.51 1.47
N GLU A 166 -0.83 -1.71 1.40
CA GLU A 166 -0.08 -2.97 1.47
C GLU A 166 0.94 -3.10 0.33
N HIS A 167 0.55 -2.67 -0.88
CA HIS A 167 1.46 -2.64 -2.02
C HIS A 167 2.68 -1.74 -1.77
N ILE A 168 2.46 -0.55 -1.23
CA ILE A 168 3.53 0.41 -0.92
C ILE A 168 4.41 -0.11 0.19
N ASP A 169 3.84 -0.65 1.28
CA ASP A 169 4.59 -1.21 2.41
C ASP A 169 5.49 -2.36 1.95
N LEU A 170 5.00 -3.22 1.06
CA LEU A 170 5.80 -4.31 0.47
C LEU A 170 6.96 -3.75 -0.38
N ARG A 171 6.70 -2.76 -1.23
CA ARG A 171 7.73 -2.12 -2.07
C ARG A 171 8.77 -1.36 -1.26
N LEU A 172 8.36 -0.71 -0.16
CA LEU A 172 9.29 -0.05 0.76
C LEU A 172 10.16 -1.09 1.47
N GLY A 173 9.58 -2.22 1.91
CA GLY A 173 10.32 -3.33 2.49
C GLY A 173 11.39 -3.89 1.55
N GLU A 174 11.08 -4.09 0.26
CA GLU A 174 12.06 -4.52 -0.75
C GLU A 174 13.24 -3.53 -0.88
N ILE A 175 12.95 -2.22 -0.84
CA ILE A 175 13.98 -1.18 -0.91
C ILE A 175 14.84 -1.18 0.37
N ASP A 176 14.22 -1.32 1.55
CA ASP A 176 14.94 -1.37 2.82
C ASP A 176 15.83 -2.60 2.92
N GLU A 177 15.37 -3.76 2.46
CA GLU A 177 16.21 -4.97 2.37
C GLU A 177 17.40 -4.75 1.46
N ARG A 178 17.21 -4.09 0.31
CA ARG A 178 18.30 -3.77 -0.62
C ARG A 178 19.32 -2.81 -0.02
N ILE A 179 18.87 -1.79 0.71
CA ILE A 179 19.76 -0.87 1.45
C ILE A 179 20.55 -1.63 2.51
N ALA A 180 19.91 -2.55 3.24
CA ALA A 180 20.57 -3.37 4.25
C ALA A 180 21.60 -4.34 3.64
N GLU A 181 21.33 -4.92 2.47
CA GLU A 181 22.31 -5.73 1.73
C GLU A 181 23.55 -4.91 1.36
N LEU A 182 23.34 -3.73 0.76
CA LEU A 182 24.42 -2.81 0.41
C LEU A 182 25.24 -2.39 1.64
N GLU A 183 24.61 -2.24 2.80
CA GLU A 183 25.32 -1.96 4.05
C GLU A 183 26.18 -3.16 4.49
N ARG A 184 25.68 -4.38 4.36
CA ARG A 184 26.45 -5.59 4.64
C ARG A 184 27.67 -5.72 3.75
N GLU A 185 27.58 -5.32 2.47
CA GLU A 185 28.71 -5.31 1.52
C GLU A 185 29.84 -4.38 1.98
N LYS A 186 29.57 -3.32 2.76
CA LYS A 186 30.58 -2.41 3.29
C LYS A 186 31.39 -3.00 4.45
N TYR A 187 30.81 -3.92 5.25
CA TYR A 187 31.50 -4.45 6.42
C TYR A 187 32.89 -5.07 6.14
N PRO A 188 33.06 -5.92 5.11
CA PRO A 188 34.40 -6.44 4.78
C PRO A 188 35.36 -5.35 4.30
N LEU A 189 34.87 -4.27 3.67
CA LEU A 189 35.69 -3.16 3.24
C LEU A 189 36.19 -2.34 4.44
N TYR A 190 35.32 -2.01 5.39
CA TYR A 190 35.74 -1.36 6.63
C TYR A 190 36.75 -2.18 7.43
N ARG A 191 36.59 -3.51 7.46
CA ARG A 191 37.57 -4.39 8.10
C ARG A 191 38.93 -4.30 7.41
N ARG A 192 38.98 -4.32 6.08
CA ARG A 192 40.21 -4.16 5.27
C ARG A 192 40.83 -2.77 5.45
N GLU A 193 40.03 -1.73 5.56
CA GLU A 193 40.49 -0.37 5.83
C GLU A 193 41.17 -0.29 7.21
N MET A 194 40.51 -0.80 8.23
CA MET A 194 41.09 -0.88 9.59
C MET A 194 42.40 -1.68 9.64
N GLU A 195 42.49 -2.80 8.93
CA GLU A 195 43.71 -3.60 8.83
C GLU A 195 44.81 -2.81 8.13
N ASN A 196 44.48 -2.13 7.04
CA ASN A 196 45.41 -1.30 6.30
C ASN A 196 45.99 -0.15 7.16
N ASP A 197 45.13 0.50 7.97
CA ASP A 197 45.53 1.55 8.91
C ASP A 197 46.42 1.03 10.05
N ARG A 198 46.12 -0.18 10.56
CA ARG A 198 47.00 -0.86 11.54
C ARG A 198 48.39 -1.13 10.95
N ASN A 199 48.46 -1.57 9.69
CA ASN A 199 49.71 -1.84 8.96
C ASN A 199 50.50 -0.53 8.76
N ILE A 200 49.85 0.56 8.37
CA ILE A 200 50.48 1.90 8.26
C ILE A 200 51.04 2.34 9.63
N SER A 201 50.27 2.14 10.68
CA SER A 201 50.70 2.48 12.05
C SER A 201 51.86 1.63 12.52
N ALA A 202 51.88 0.34 12.17
CA ALA A 202 53.00 -0.56 12.46
C ALA A 202 54.29 -0.12 11.76
N LEU A 203 54.19 0.34 10.48
CA LEU A 203 55.33 0.90 9.74
C LEU A 203 55.94 2.13 10.47
N ARG A 204 55.14 2.97 11.08
CA ARG A 204 55.65 4.13 11.84
C ARG A 204 56.48 3.70 13.03
N ARG A 205 56.16 2.59 13.69
CA ARG A 205 56.86 2.06 14.88
C ARG A 205 58.10 1.29 14.55
N MET A 206 58.31 0.82 13.34
CA MET A 206 59.51 0.11 12.91
C MET A 206 60.75 1.03 12.99
N ARG A 207 61.70 0.65 13.83
CA ARG A 207 62.99 1.34 14.06
C ARG A 207 64.11 0.34 14.20
N ILE A 208 65.27 0.66 13.69
CA ILE A 208 66.50 -0.06 13.93
C ILE A 208 67.18 0.63 15.12
N LYS A 209 67.46 -0.14 16.19
CA LYS A 209 68.19 0.32 17.35
C LYS A 209 69.66 -0.11 17.19
N ARG A 210 70.61 0.79 17.43
CA ARG A 210 72.03 0.46 17.50
C ARG A 210 72.27 -0.37 18.75
N GLN A 211 72.91 -1.55 18.60
CA GLN A 211 73.23 -2.45 19.71
C GLN A 211 74.65 -2.14 20.15
N TRP A 212 74.78 -1.67 21.37
CA TRP A 212 76.07 -1.22 21.93
C TRP A 212 77.11 -2.33 22.05
N TRP A 213 76.68 -3.59 22.11
CA TRP A 213 77.58 -4.77 22.19
C TRP A 213 78.03 -5.28 20.83
N ARG A 214 77.53 -4.77 19.74
CA ARG A 214 77.88 -5.17 18.39
C ARG A 214 78.85 -4.15 17.82
N LEU A 215 80.09 -4.62 17.51
CA LEU A 215 81.13 -3.81 16.83
C LEU A 215 80.69 -3.57 15.37
N GLU A 216 79.57 -2.87 15.20
CA GLU A 216 79.04 -2.51 13.86
C GLU A 216 79.61 -1.14 13.47
N GLY A 217 80.21 -1.08 12.30
CA GLY A 217 80.72 0.16 11.75
C GLY A 217 79.59 1.15 11.49
N SER A 218 79.86 2.46 11.57
CA SER A 218 78.84 3.49 11.34
C SER A 218 78.21 3.35 9.94
N ARG A 219 79.01 3.01 8.92
CA ARG A 219 78.53 2.81 7.54
C ARG A 219 77.56 1.64 7.38
N GLU A 220 77.77 0.52 8.07
CA GLU A 220 76.88 -0.64 8.01
C GLU A 220 75.53 -0.35 8.70
N PHE A 221 75.56 0.37 9.85
CA PHE A 221 74.36 0.82 10.54
C PHE A 221 73.53 1.76 9.66
N ASP A 222 74.17 2.77 9.04
CA ASP A 222 73.50 3.74 8.14
C ASP A 222 72.91 3.04 6.91
N ALA A 223 73.60 2.10 6.28
CA ALA A 223 73.06 1.33 5.18
C ALA A 223 71.78 0.53 5.59
N ARG A 224 71.74 -0.05 6.80
CA ARG A 224 70.54 -0.75 7.30
C ARG A 224 69.38 0.19 7.60
N VAL A 225 69.69 1.38 8.07
CA VAL A 225 68.66 2.42 8.32
C VAL A 225 68.07 2.88 6.98
N ASP A 226 68.91 3.09 5.97
CA ASP A 226 68.46 3.51 4.62
C ASP A 226 67.67 2.42 3.92
N ALA A 227 68.10 1.17 3.99
CA ALA A 227 67.31 0.02 3.50
C ALA A 227 65.96 -0.10 4.18
N LEU A 228 65.88 0.16 5.48
CA LEU A 228 64.59 0.19 6.21
C LEU A 228 63.71 1.36 5.75
N ARG A 229 64.29 2.56 5.52
CA ARG A 229 63.57 3.73 5.01
C ARG A 229 62.97 3.45 3.64
N GLU A 230 63.75 2.86 2.73
CA GLU A 230 63.29 2.48 1.39
C GLU A 230 62.16 1.47 1.44
N LYS A 231 62.32 0.39 2.21
CA LYS A 231 61.27 -0.62 2.47
C LYS A 231 59.98 0.01 3.01
N LYS A 232 60.09 0.92 4.00
CA LYS A 232 58.93 1.64 4.55
C LYS A 232 58.26 2.55 3.53
N ALA A 233 59.06 3.22 2.67
CA ALA A 233 58.52 4.05 1.59
C ALA A 233 57.73 3.23 0.57
N GLY A 234 58.25 2.10 0.15
CA GLY A 234 57.56 1.17 -0.75
C GLY A 234 56.26 0.64 -0.15
N LEU A 235 56.29 0.13 1.09
CA LEU A 235 55.09 -0.37 1.77
C LEU A 235 54.03 0.73 2.00
N ARG A 236 54.46 1.97 2.30
CA ARG A 236 53.53 3.12 2.42
C ARG A 236 52.82 3.42 1.11
N ARG A 237 53.51 3.34 -0.05
CA ARG A 237 52.88 3.54 -1.36
C ARG A 237 51.82 2.47 -1.61
N THR A 238 52.14 1.21 -1.33
CA THR A 238 51.20 0.08 -1.49
C THR A 238 49.96 0.24 -0.58
N TYR A 239 50.14 0.57 0.69
CA TYR A 239 49.00 0.73 1.61
C TYR A 239 48.16 1.97 1.26
N ARG A 240 48.74 3.07 0.82
CA ARG A 240 47.99 4.24 0.32
C ARG A 240 47.19 3.89 -0.93
N TYR A 241 47.77 3.17 -1.86
CA TYR A 241 47.04 2.71 -3.04
C TYR A 241 45.84 1.83 -2.65
N ARG A 242 46.07 0.83 -1.78
CA ARG A 242 44.97 -0.02 -1.25
C ARG A 242 43.88 0.79 -0.54
N ALA A 243 44.24 1.77 0.27
CA ALA A 243 43.29 2.66 0.92
C ALA A 243 42.45 3.44 -0.10
N GLY A 244 43.06 3.91 -1.19
CA GLY A 244 42.35 4.55 -2.29
C GLY A 244 41.30 3.64 -2.92
N VAL A 245 41.69 2.42 -3.29
CA VAL A 245 40.76 1.43 -3.88
C VAL A 245 39.63 1.06 -2.95
N ILE A 246 39.93 0.84 -1.67
CA ILE A 246 38.88 0.51 -0.66
C ILE A 246 37.89 1.68 -0.52
N ARG A 247 38.37 2.91 -0.46
CA ARG A 247 37.54 4.10 -0.33
C ARG A 247 36.65 4.29 -1.55
N GLU A 248 37.19 4.15 -2.75
CA GLU A 248 36.42 4.24 -3.99
C GLU A 248 35.27 3.22 -4.03
N GLU A 249 35.54 1.99 -3.58
CA GLU A 249 34.50 0.96 -3.51
C GLU A 249 33.41 1.27 -2.45
N ILE A 250 33.79 1.80 -1.30
CA ILE A 250 32.84 2.26 -0.27
C ILE A 250 31.98 3.40 -0.83
N GLU A 251 32.57 4.37 -1.53
CA GLU A 251 31.85 5.49 -2.15
C GLU A 251 30.90 5.01 -3.25
N ARG A 252 31.29 4.02 -4.05
CA ARG A 252 30.42 3.40 -5.05
C ARG A 252 29.17 2.78 -4.40
N ILE A 253 29.35 2.01 -3.33
CA ILE A 253 28.24 1.38 -2.61
C ILE A 253 27.36 2.45 -1.95
N ALA A 254 27.96 3.50 -1.37
CA ALA A 254 27.21 4.61 -0.80
C ALA A 254 26.35 5.34 -1.85
N GLY A 255 26.86 5.50 -3.06
CA GLY A 255 26.10 6.04 -4.19
C GLY A 255 24.89 5.18 -4.57
N LEU A 256 25.03 3.86 -4.54
CA LEU A 256 23.92 2.93 -4.77
C LEU A 256 22.87 3.03 -3.66
N GLN A 257 23.28 3.10 -2.41
CA GLN A 257 22.34 3.30 -1.28
C GLN A 257 21.57 4.62 -1.39
N GLU A 258 22.25 5.69 -1.78
CA GLU A 258 21.58 6.98 -1.96
C GLU A 258 20.56 6.93 -3.11
N ALA A 259 20.86 6.19 -4.19
CA ALA A 259 19.90 5.96 -5.27
C ALA A 259 18.65 5.21 -4.80
N GLU A 260 18.81 4.16 -3.96
CA GLU A 260 17.67 3.44 -3.38
C GLU A 260 16.86 4.33 -2.42
N ARG A 261 17.51 5.13 -1.57
CA ARG A 261 16.81 6.11 -0.70
C ARG A 261 16.03 7.16 -1.49
N ARG A 262 16.51 7.57 -2.66
CA ARG A 262 15.76 8.47 -3.56
C ARG A 262 14.52 7.79 -4.13
N LYS A 263 14.59 6.50 -4.47
CA LYS A 263 13.40 5.71 -4.90
C LYS A 263 12.38 5.62 -3.78
N GLN A 264 12.83 5.35 -2.55
CA GLN A 264 11.99 5.30 -1.35
C GLN A 264 11.22 6.60 -1.17
N LYS A 265 11.91 7.74 -1.10
CA LYS A 265 11.29 9.07 -0.97
C LYS A 265 10.31 9.39 -2.10
N LYS A 266 10.63 8.99 -3.33
CA LYS A 266 9.74 9.19 -4.48
C LYS A 266 8.45 8.36 -4.34
N LEU A 267 8.57 7.12 -3.88
CA LEU A 267 7.43 6.23 -3.67
C LEU A 267 6.53 6.72 -2.54
N GLU A 268 7.12 7.11 -1.40
CA GLU A 268 6.40 7.70 -0.26
C GLU A 268 5.62 8.95 -0.68
N LYS A 269 6.28 9.85 -1.41
CA LYS A 269 5.62 11.07 -1.91
C LYS A 269 4.49 10.74 -2.89
N SER A 270 4.68 9.77 -3.77
CA SER A 270 3.63 9.37 -4.73
C SER A 270 2.42 8.77 -4.00
N TYR A 271 2.65 8.03 -2.90
CA TYR A 271 1.57 7.53 -2.05
C TYR A 271 0.87 8.64 -1.27
N GLU A 272 1.62 9.61 -0.73
CA GLU A 272 1.05 10.80 -0.09
C GLU A 272 0.16 11.59 -1.05
N ASP A 273 0.63 11.83 -2.28
CA ASP A 273 -0.14 12.51 -3.32
C ASP A 273 -1.41 11.72 -3.71
N TYR A 274 -1.33 10.39 -3.73
CA TYR A 274 -2.49 9.52 -3.94
C TYR A 274 -3.53 9.66 -2.84
N MET A 275 -3.12 9.62 -1.58
CA MET A 275 -4.04 9.80 -0.44
C MET A 275 -4.64 11.21 -0.42
N LYS A 276 -3.85 12.25 -0.73
CA LYS A 276 -4.37 13.62 -0.89
C LYS A 276 -5.42 13.72 -1.98
N LEU A 277 -5.26 13.00 -3.10
CA LEU A 277 -6.28 12.95 -4.15
C LEU A 277 -7.58 12.31 -3.67
N LEU A 278 -7.51 11.22 -2.92
CA LEU A 278 -8.70 10.58 -2.36
C LEU A 278 -9.41 11.50 -1.36
N THR A 279 -8.68 12.09 -0.40
CA THR A 279 -9.24 13.06 0.55
C THR A 279 -9.85 14.27 -0.16
N PHE A 280 -9.24 14.74 -1.24
CA PHE A 280 -9.79 15.82 -2.05
C PHE A 280 -11.11 15.44 -2.70
N VAL A 281 -11.20 14.24 -3.29
CA VAL A 281 -12.46 13.75 -3.88
C VAL A 281 -13.53 13.58 -2.81
N GLU A 282 -13.17 13.05 -1.65
CA GLU A 282 -14.07 12.92 -0.49
C GLU A 282 -14.59 14.30 -0.05
N THR A 283 -13.72 15.30 0.08
CA THR A 283 -14.11 16.68 0.39
C THR A 283 -15.10 17.25 -0.64
N VAL A 284 -14.92 16.96 -1.92
CA VAL A 284 -15.85 17.38 -2.98
C VAL A 284 -17.20 16.67 -2.86
N GLU A 285 -17.22 15.37 -2.54
CA GLU A 285 -18.44 14.57 -2.43
C GLU A 285 -19.24 14.86 -1.15
N ASP A 286 -18.57 15.22 -0.07
CA ASP A 286 -19.20 15.54 1.22
C ASP A 286 -19.89 16.91 1.25
N ASP A 287 -19.46 17.83 0.37
CA ASP A 287 -20.08 19.16 0.25
C ASP A 287 -21.14 19.18 -0.87
N ASP A 288 -22.40 19.43 -0.52
CA ASP A 288 -23.53 19.42 -1.46
C ASP A 288 -23.38 20.40 -2.63
N PHE A 289 -22.73 21.56 -2.40
CA PHE A 289 -22.47 22.54 -3.45
C PHE A 289 -21.40 22.02 -4.41
N TRP A 290 -20.23 21.60 -3.88
CA TRP A 290 -19.12 21.14 -4.71
C TRP A 290 -19.45 19.83 -5.43
N ARG A 291 -20.17 18.90 -4.80
CA ARG A 291 -20.66 17.67 -5.45
C ARG A 291 -21.56 17.96 -6.66
N SER A 292 -22.37 19.00 -6.59
CA SER A 292 -23.23 19.41 -7.70
C SER A 292 -22.50 20.21 -8.77
N GLU A 293 -21.47 20.95 -8.37
CA GLU A 293 -20.76 21.90 -9.22
C GLU A 293 -19.57 21.27 -9.99
N VAL A 294 -18.82 20.36 -9.36
CA VAL A 294 -17.65 19.72 -9.97
C VAL A 294 -18.09 18.55 -10.83
N VAL A 295 -18.05 18.72 -12.15
CA VAL A 295 -18.44 17.68 -13.11
C VAL A 295 -17.31 16.73 -13.42
N GLN A 296 -16.08 17.23 -13.46
CA GLN A 296 -14.88 16.44 -13.79
C GLN A 296 -13.68 16.95 -13.03
N ILE A 297 -12.87 16.00 -12.55
CA ILE A 297 -11.57 16.23 -11.93
C ILE A 297 -10.50 15.74 -12.89
N THR A 298 -9.61 16.63 -13.33
CA THR A 298 -8.47 16.27 -14.17
C THR A 298 -7.19 16.32 -13.33
N ALA A 299 -6.57 15.17 -13.09
CA ALA A 299 -5.33 15.05 -12.34
C ALA A 299 -4.13 14.86 -13.27
N LYS A 300 -3.04 15.57 -13.00
CA LYS A 300 -1.79 15.53 -13.79
C LYS A 300 -0.59 15.35 -12.87
N THR A 301 0.35 14.49 -13.27
CA THR A 301 1.66 14.41 -12.62
C THR A 301 2.62 15.32 -13.37
N THR A 302 3.15 16.34 -12.69
CA THR A 302 4.13 17.27 -13.28
C THR A 302 5.46 16.57 -13.57
N PRO A 303 6.35 17.14 -14.40
CA PRO A 303 7.70 16.60 -14.60
C PRO A 303 8.52 16.49 -13.31
N SER A 304 8.24 17.33 -12.31
CA SER A 304 8.85 17.24 -10.97
C SER A 304 8.26 16.14 -10.09
N GLY A 305 7.25 15.40 -10.58
CA GLY A 305 6.57 14.32 -9.86
C GLY A 305 5.50 14.80 -8.87
N ALA A 306 5.08 16.07 -8.91
CA ALA A 306 4.00 16.58 -8.05
C ALA A 306 2.63 16.38 -8.71
N LEU A 307 1.61 16.12 -7.90
CA LEU A 307 0.22 16.07 -8.31
C LEU A 307 -0.35 17.49 -8.45
N GLU A 308 -0.98 17.76 -9.57
CA GLU A 308 -1.80 18.96 -9.80
C GLU A 308 -3.19 18.57 -10.30
N VAL A 309 -4.19 19.34 -9.86
CA VAL A 309 -5.60 19.11 -10.16
C VAL A 309 -6.20 20.32 -10.85
N GLU A 310 -7.07 20.04 -11.81
CA GLU A 310 -7.89 20.98 -12.53
C GLU A 310 -9.35 20.52 -12.44
N LEU A 311 -10.29 21.43 -12.16
CA LEU A 311 -11.71 21.14 -12.05
C LEU A 311 -12.47 21.70 -13.23
N THR A 312 -13.43 20.95 -13.71
CA THR A 312 -14.41 21.40 -14.69
C THR A 312 -15.74 21.60 -13.98
N PRO A 313 -16.21 22.85 -13.81
CA PRO A 313 -17.48 23.16 -13.17
C PRO A 313 -18.68 22.96 -14.09
N ARG A 314 -19.85 22.81 -13.51
CA ARG A 314 -21.13 22.73 -14.22
C ARG A 314 -21.64 24.10 -14.67
N SER A 315 -21.42 25.11 -13.85
CA SER A 315 -21.99 26.45 -14.02
C SER A 315 -21.35 27.29 -15.12
N GLY A 316 -20.19 26.88 -15.65
CA GLY A 316 -19.48 27.64 -16.69
C GLY A 316 -18.65 26.78 -17.63
N ARG A 317 -18.20 27.41 -18.75
CA ARG A 317 -17.32 26.76 -19.74
C ARG A 317 -15.83 27.06 -19.46
N PHE A 318 -15.46 27.18 -18.22
CA PHE A 318 -14.08 27.46 -17.82
C PHE A 318 -13.49 26.29 -17.05
N ALA A 319 -12.17 26.21 -17.05
CA ALA A 319 -11.44 25.30 -16.21
C ALA A 319 -10.91 26.03 -14.96
N VAL A 320 -11.01 25.38 -13.78
CA VAL A 320 -10.43 25.90 -12.55
C VAL A 320 -9.11 25.23 -12.31
N LEU A 321 -7.99 25.98 -12.40
CA LEU A 321 -6.65 25.49 -12.07
C LEU A 321 -6.51 25.49 -10.56
N PHE A 322 -6.79 24.34 -9.94
CA PHE A 322 -6.69 24.15 -8.49
C PHE A 322 -5.23 24.00 -8.04
N GLY A 323 -4.40 23.33 -8.88
CA GLY A 323 -3.00 23.09 -8.63
C GLY A 323 -2.76 21.98 -7.61
N ARG A 324 -1.77 22.16 -6.73
CA ARG A 324 -1.46 21.16 -5.69
C ARG A 324 -2.57 21.07 -4.65
N LEU A 325 -2.74 19.91 -4.06
CA LEU A 325 -3.76 19.61 -3.05
C LEU A 325 -3.27 20.00 -1.63
N GLU A 326 -2.83 21.26 -1.51
CA GLU A 326 -2.47 21.92 -0.27
C GLU A 326 -3.53 22.99 0.02
N ASP A 327 -3.89 23.20 1.29
CA ASP A 327 -4.88 24.22 1.72
C ASP A 327 -6.22 24.13 0.96
N VAL A 328 -6.74 22.91 0.80
CA VAL A 328 -7.93 22.62 -0.03
C VAL A 328 -9.13 23.46 0.39
N GLU A 329 -9.46 23.49 1.67
CA GLU A 329 -10.58 24.27 2.21
C GLU A 329 -10.47 25.77 1.90
N ARG A 330 -9.27 26.36 2.13
CA ARG A 330 -9.00 27.76 1.83
C ARG A 330 -9.17 28.07 0.34
N LYS A 331 -8.76 27.17 -0.53
CA LYS A 331 -8.94 27.33 -1.98
C LYS A 331 -10.40 27.24 -2.40
N PHE A 332 -11.16 26.32 -1.82
CA PHE A 332 -12.59 26.23 -2.07
C PHE A 332 -13.35 27.47 -1.54
N ASP A 333 -13.02 27.95 -0.35
CA ASP A 333 -13.58 29.20 0.19
C ASP A 333 -13.29 30.40 -0.70
N LYS A 334 -12.05 30.51 -1.19
CA LYS A 334 -11.65 31.56 -2.14
C LYS A 334 -12.44 31.47 -3.46
N LEU A 335 -12.59 30.28 -4.01
CA LEU A 335 -13.37 30.03 -5.22
C LEU A 335 -14.84 30.37 -5.02
N LEU A 336 -15.43 29.97 -3.88
CA LEU A 336 -16.82 30.26 -3.54
C LEU A 336 -17.08 31.77 -3.42
N ARG A 337 -16.17 32.51 -2.77
CA ARG A 337 -16.24 33.97 -2.69
C ARG A 337 -16.17 34.58 -4.08
N PHE A 338 -15.28 34.09 -4.94
CA PHE A 338 -15.18 34.57 -6.33
C PHE A 338 -16.45 34.26 -7.13
N TYR A 339 -17.08 33.10 -6.95
CA TYR A 339 -18.37 32.78 -7.57
C TYR A 339 -19.45 33.75 -7.17
N ARG A 340 -19.56 34.07 -5.87
CA ARG A 340 -20.60 34.96 -5.33
C ARG A 340 -20.41 36.43 -5.70
N SER A 341 -19.19 36.94 -5.71
CA SER A 341 -18.93 38.38 -5.91
C SER A 341 -18.31 38.71 -7.28
N GLY A 342 -17.50 37.82 -7.86
CA GLY A 342 -16.84 38.06 -9.12
C GLY A 342 -17.67 37.65 -10.35
N LEU A 343 -18.00 36.36 -10.45
CA LEU A 343 -18.74 35.85 -11.62
C LEU A 343 -20.18 36.33 -11.72
N SER A 344 -20.85 36.56 -10.59
CA SER A 344 -22.21 37.10 -10.56
C SER A 344 -22.30 38.52 -11.15
N SER A 345 -21.24 39.30 -11.08
CA SER A 345 -21.20 40.67 -11.60
C SER A 345 -20.67 40.79 -13.02
N ILE A 346 -19.74 39.89 -13.43
CA ILE A 346 -19.03 39.97 -14.73
C ILE A 346 -19.68 39.05 -15.77
N GLY A 347 -20.21 37.90 -15.36
CA GLY A 347 -20.76 36.86 -16.20
C GLY A 347 -19.94 35.57 -16.22
N TRP A 348 -20.65 34.44 -16.31
CA TRP A 348 -20.06 33.08 -16.20
C TRP A 348 -19.36 32.61 -17.48
N SER A 349 -19.58 33.27 -18.61
CA SER A 349 -19.02 32.92 -19.91
C SER A 349 -17.82 33.73 -20.34
N GLU A 350 -17.41 34.72 -19.55
CA GLU A 350 -16.35 35.67 -19.90
C GLU A 350 -14.94 35.06 -19.83
N TYR A 351 -14.75 34.00 -19.02
CA TYR A 351 -13.45 33.40 -18.78
C TYR A 351 -13.39 31.97 -19.31
N ARG A 352 -12.18 31.58 -19.77
CA ARG A 352 -11.83 30.19 -20.12
C ARG A 352 -11.11 29.47 -18.98
N THR A 353 -10.39 30.24 -18.15
CA THR A 353 -9.61 29.64 -17.06
C THR A 353 -9.66 30.55 -15.84
N ILE A 354 -9.87 29.93 -14.68
CA ILE A 354 -9.82 30.54 -13.35
C ILE A 354 -8.69 29.87 -12.57
N ASP A 355 -7.64 30.62 -12.28
CA ASP A 355 -6.47 30.12 -11.57
C ASP A 355 -6.50 30.53 -10.09
N ILE A 356 -6.66 29.56 -9.20
CA ILE A 356 -6.72 29.73 -7.74
C ILE A 356 -5.48 29.25 -7.00
N ARG A 357 -4.41 28.94 -7.72
CA ARG A 357 -3.15 28.44 -7.14
C ARG A 357 -2.45 29.47 -6.26
N TYR A 358 -2.66 30.73 -6.51
CA TYR A 358 -2.06 31.85 -5.75
C TYR A 358 -2.80 32.09 -4.44
N ASN A 359 -2.07 32.40 -3.36
CA ASN A 359 -2.66 32.47 -2.03
C ASN A 359 -3.74 33.55 -1.87
N ASP A 360 -3.52 34.75 -2.39
CA ASP A 360 -4.37 35.92 -2.09
C ASP A 360 -5.11 36.50 -3.30
N GLN A 361 -5.00 35.85 -4.47
CA GLN A 361 -5.64 36.33 -5.69
C GLN A 361 -6.24 35.21 -6.53
N VAL A 362 -7.21 35.55 -7.34
CA VAL A 362 -7.77 34.73 -8.40
C VAL A 362 -7.38 35.34 -9.74
N VAL A 363 -6.70 34.59 -10.57
CA VAL A 363 -6.26 35.06 -11.90
C VAL A 363 -7.15 34.45 -12.96
N CYS A 364 -7.83 35.33 -13.73
CA CYS A 364 -8.74 34.86 -14.78
C CYS A 364 -8.15 35.15 -16.16
N LYS A 365 -8.31 34.19 -17.08
CA LYS A 365 -7.93 34.35 -18.50
C LYS A 365 -9.18 34.21 -19.37
N LYS A 366 -9.35 35.12 -20.32
CA LYS A 366 -10.39 35.10 -21.36
C LYS A 366 -10.08 34.11 -22.45
#